data_f40b0f733bebbf94270f7f83e7de3c2b
#
_entry.id   f40b0f733bebbf94270f7f83e7de3c2b
#
_cell.length_a   1.000
_cell.length_b   1.000
_cell.length_c   1.000
_cell.angle_alpha   90.00
_cell.angle_beta   90.00
_cell.angle_gamma   90.00
#
_symmetry.space_group_name_H-M   'P 1'
#
loop_
_entity.id
_entity.type
_entity.pdbx_description
1 polymer ?
#
loop_
_entity_poly.entity_id
_entity_poly.type
_entity_poly.pdbx_seq_one_letter_code
_entity_poly.pdbx_strand_id
1 'polypeptide(L)'
;DVDLVITHRDLTERAMRQVPQAQHISLTNFLDSGLYTSLTERLVAAQRHTANEEKVKDSLKDSFDDSSANLFKLGAENIFLGRKAATKEEAIRFAGEQLVKGGYVEPEYVQAMLDREKLTPTYLGESIAVPHGTVEAKDRVLKTGVVFCQYPEGVRFGEEEDDIARLVIGIAARNNEHIQVITSLTNALDDESVIERLAHTTSVDEVLELLAGRK
;
A
#
# COMPACT_ATOMS: atom_id res chain seq x y z
N ASP A 1 11.77 -10.15 19.90
CA ASP A 1 10.58 -9.80 20.69
C ASP A 1 9.69 -8.89 19.86
N VAL A 2 8.39 -9.11 19.94
CA VAL A 2 7.38 -8.30 19.24
C VAL A 2 6.65 -7.50 20.30
N ASP A 3 6.71 -6.16 20.21
CA ASP A 3 6.12 -5.25 21.19
C ASP A 3 4.69 -4.82 20.81
N LEU A 4 4.38 -4.77 19.51
CA LEU A 4 3.09 -4.35 18.98
C LEU A 4 2.67 -5.21 17.80
N VAL A 5 1.42 -5.65 17.80
CA VAL A 5 0.77 -6.41 16.72
C VAL A 5 -0.49 -5.67 16.28
N ILE A 6 -0.57 -5.36 14.99
CA ILE A 6 -1.74 -4.72 14.38
C ILE A 6 -2.39 -5.74 13.45
N THR A 7 -3.65 -6.04 13.67
CA THR A 7 -4.39 -7.03 12.87
C THR A 7 -5.78 -6.51 12.51
N HIS A 8 -6.33 -7.06 11.43
CA HIS A 8 -7.77 -6.96 11.20
C HIS A 8 -8.53 -7.63 12.36
N ARG A 9 -9.70 -7.11 12.68
CA ARG A 9 -10.52 -7.57 13.82
C ARG A 9 -10.67 -9.08 13.87
N ASP A 10 -10.87 -9.73 12.73
CA ASP A 10 -11.11 -11.17 12.65
C ASP A 10 -9.87 -12.02 12.93
N LEU A 11 -8.67 -11.43 12.82
CA LEU A 11 -7.40 -12.09 13.09
C LEU A 11 -6.82 -11.78 14.48
N THR A 12 -7.41 -10.86 15.22
CA THR A 12 -6.88 -10.38 16.50
C THR A 12 -6.78 -11.49 17.53
N GLU A 13 -7.81 -12.34 17.67
CA GLU A 13 -7.77 -13.47 18.62
C GLU A 13 -6.67 -14.47 18.29
N ARG A 14 -6.45 -14.73 16.99
CA ARG A 14 -5.39 -15.65 16.55
C ARG A 14 -4.01 -15.07 16.85
N ALA A 15 -3.81 -13.79 16.62
CA ALA A 15 -2.58 -13.07 16.92
C ALA A 15 -2.30 -13.05 18.44
N MET A 16 -3.31 -12.79 19.26
CA MET A 16 -3.19 -12.81 20.73
C MET A 16 -2.74 -14.17 21.27
N ARG A 17 -3.15 -15.25 20.64
CA ARG A 17 -2.71 -16.61 21.04
C ARG A 17 -1.26 -16.89 20.70
N GLN A 18 -0.73 -16.30 19.63
CA GLN A 18 0.64 -16.51 19.16
C GLN A 18 1.65 -15.61 19.86
N VAL A 19 1.27 -14.39 20.16
CA VAL A 19 2.16 -13.38 20.77
C VAL A 19 1.45 -12.66 21.93
N PRO A 20 1.12 -13.40 23.01
CA PRO A 20 0.29 -12.87 24.11
C PRO A 20 0.95 -11.73 24.90
N GLN A 21 2.27 -11.58 24.80
CA GLN A 21 3.04 -10.54 25.49
C GLN A 21 3.04 -9.20 24.72
N ALA A 22 2.64 -9.19 23.45
CA ALA A 22 2.61 -7.97 22.64
C ALA A 22 1.34 -7.16 22.90
N GLN A 23 1.41 -5.84 22.66
CA GLN A 23 0.21 -5.03 22.54
C GLN A 23 -0.51 -5.34 21.22
N HIS A 24 -1.82 -5.56 21.29
CA HIS A 24 -2.63 -5.87 20.12
C HIS A 24 -3.56 -4.71 19.79
N ILE A 25 -3.53 -4.26 18.54
CA ILE A 25 -4.46 -3.27 17.99
C ILE A 25 -5.28 -3.96 16.91
N SER A 26 -6.60 -3.95 17.10
CA SER A 26 -7.57 -4.52 16.18
C SER A 26 -8.14 -3.45 15.28
N LEU A 27 -8.12 -3.67 13.97
CA LEU A 27 -8.65 -2.78 12.96
C LEU A 27 -9.88 -3.38 12.29
N THR A 28 -10.85 -2.53 12.01
CA THR A 28 -11.98 -2.87 11.12
C THR A 28 -11.73 -2.40 9.69
N ASN A 29 -10.88 -1.39 9.52
CA ASN A 29 -10.49 -0.86 8.22
C ASN A 29 -9.02 -0.45 8.28
N PHE A 30 -8.19 -0.99 7.38
CA PHE A 30 -6.78 -0.63 7.25
C PHE A 30 -6.57 0.76 6.60
N LEU A 31 -7.62 1.38 6.07
CA LEU A 31 -7.59 2.73 5.50
C LEU A 31 -7.88 3.83 6.53
N ASP A 32 -8.06 3.48 7.81
CA ASP A 32 -8.29 4.47 8.87
C ASP A 32 -7.03 5.29 9.16
N SER A 33 -6.94 6.46 8.51
CA SER A 33 -5.83 7.41 8.65
C SER A 33 -5.69 7.94 10.08
N GLY A 34 -6.79 8.09 10.81
CA GLY A 34 -6.79 8.56 12.20
C GLY A 34 -6.04 7.62 13.13
N LEU A 35 -6.13 6.32 12.86
CA LEU A 35 -5.42 5.32 13.63
C LEU A 35 -3.91 5.34 13.37
N TYR A 36 -3.49 5.48 12.11
CA TYR A 36 -2.06 5.55 11.78
C TYR A 36 -1.41 6.80 12.39
N THR A 37 -2.13 7.93 12.40
CA THR A 37 -1.67 9.14 13.08
C THR A 37 -1.50 8.90 14.59
N SER A 38 -2.48 8.30 15.25
CA SER A 38 -2.41 8.01 16.68
C SER A 38 -1.34 6.97 17.03
N LEU A 39 -1.09 5.99 16.16
CA LEU A 39 0.00 5.02 16.29
C LEU A 39 1.37 5.67 16.17
N THR A 40 1.53 6.55 15.19
CA THR A 40 2.78 7.31 14.99
C THR A 40 3.07 8.16 16.21
N GLU A 41 2.08 8.88 16.75
CA GLU A 41 2.22 9.68 17.98
C GLU A 41 2.62 8.81 19.18
N ARG A 42 2.02 7.62 19.35
CA ARG A 42 2.34 6.69 20.45
C ARG A 42 3.74 6.10 20.32
N LEU A 43 4.17 5.73 19.11
CA LEU A 43 5.52 5.20 18.83
C LEU A 43 6.58 6.29 19.06
N VAL A 44 6.34 7.51 18.60
CA VAL A 44 7.22 8.66 18.85
C VAL A 44 7.28 9.00 20.35
N ALA A 45 6.18 8.92 21.07
CA ALA A 45 6.15 9.10 22.52
C ALA A 45 6.94 8.00 23.27
N ALA A 46 6.84 6.74 22.84
CA ALA A 46 7.58 5.63 23.42
C ALA A 46 9.10 5.74 23.18
N GLN A 47 9.52 6.21 22.00
CA GLN A 47 10.93 6.46 21.69
C GLN A 47 11.52 7.65 22.48
N ARG A 48 10.70 8.63 22.89
CA ARG A 48 11.14 9.78 23.70
C ARG A 48 11.55 9.39 25.13
N HIS A 49 11.10 8.27 25.65
CA HIS A 49 11.51 7.77 26.97
C HIS A 49 12.88 7.09 26.98
N THR A 50 13.52 6.85 25.83
CA THR A 50 14.79 6.11 25.74
C THR A 50 15.96 6.90 25.15
N ALA A 51 15.78 8.16 24.73
CA ALA A 51 16.88 8.96 24.15
C ALA A 51 16.75 10.44 24.52
N ASN A 52 17.82 10.95 25.07
CA ASN A 52 18.15 12.32 25.53
C ASN A 52 17.55 13.46 24.66
N GLU A 53 16.78 14.36 25.30
CA GLU A 53 15.75 15.24 24.74
C GLU A 53 16.19 16.40 23.83
N GLU A 54 17.45 16.68 23.61
CA GLU A 54 17.87 17.95 22.97
C GLU A 54 18.31 17.88 21.51
N LYS A 55 18.59 16.69 20.94
CA LYS A 55 19.06 16.58 19.56
C LYS A 55 18.03 16.11 18.53
N VAL A 56 16.86 15.67 18.95
CA VAL A 56 15.85 15.07 18.06
C VAL A 56 14.79 16.07 17.60
N LYS A 57 14.63 17.21 18.31
CA LYS A 57 13.61 18.21 17.94
C LYS A 57 13.90 18.96 16.64
N ASP A 58 15.16 19.09 16.26
CA ASP A 58 15.56 19.85 15.06
C ASP A 58 15.60 18.97 13.79
N SER A 59 15.87 17.67 13.96
CA SER A 59 15.90 16.72 12.83
C SER A 59 14.54 16.18 12.41
N LEU A 60 13.52 16.22 13.29
CA LEU A 60 12.18 15.68 13.01
C LEU A 60 11.24 16.70 12.38
N LYS A 61 11.49 18.01 12.56
CA LYS A 61 10.71 19.04 11.87
C LYS A 61 11.00 19.12 10.37
N ASP A 62 12.23 18.82 9.96
CA ASP A 62 12.63 18.84 8.55
C ASP A 62 12.31 17.52 7.82
N SER A 63 11.92 16.46 8.53
CA SER A 63 11.68 15.14 7.93
C SER A 63 10.20 14.82 7.66
N PHE A 64 9.25 15.60 8.18
CA PHE A 64 7.81 15.36 8.00
C PHE A 64 7.12 16.33 7.06
N ASP A 65 7.84 17.33 6.56
CA ASP A 65 7.25 18.43 5.80
C ASP A 65 7.73 18.46 4.35
N ASP A 66 7.61 17.45 3.59
CA ASP A 66 7.65 17.42 2.10
C ASP A 66 8.11 16.10 1.47
N SER A 67 8.57 15.10 2.24
CA SER A 67 9.14 13.88 1.63
C SER A 67 8.11 12.78 1.35
N SER A 68 6.92 12.82 1.96
CA SER A 68 5.87 11.83 1.68
C SER A 68 5.13 12.08 0.36
N ALA A 69 5.13 13.31 -0.14
CA ALA A 69 4.49 13.66 -1.41
C ALA A 69 5.27 13.22 -2.66
N ASN A 70 6.52 12.76 -2.53
CA ASN A 70 7.41 12.46 -3.65
C ASN A 70 8.10 11.09 -3.61
N LEU A 71 7.66 10.14 -2.76
CA LEU A 71 8.26 8.80 -2.70
C LEU A 71 8.15 8.04 -4.02
N PHE A 72 7.10 8.28 -4.75
CA PHE A 72 6.94 7.78 -6.11
C PHE A 72 6.28 8.86 -6.99
N LYS A 73 6.75 8.98 -8.21
CA LYS A 73 6.11 9.84 -9.20
C LYS A 73 5.24 8.98 -10.10
N LEU A 74 3.91 9.13 -9.99
CA LEU A 74 3.00 8.50 -10.93
C LEU A 74 2.96 9.35 -12.21
N GLY A 75 3.44 8.79 -13.32
CA GLY A 75 3.33 9.38 -14.64
C GLY A 75 2.17 8.75 -15.43
N ALA A 76 1.74 9.43 -16.49
CA ALA A 76 0.69 8.93 -17.38
C ALA A 76 1.02 7.55 -17.97
N GLU A 77 2.30 7.27 -18.17
CA GLU A 77 2.83 5.99 -18.66
C GLU A 77 2.61 4.81 -17.70
N ASN A 78 2.32 5.10 -16.44
CA ASN A 78 2.08 4.11 -15.39
C ASN A 78 0.60 3.92 -15.06
N ILE A 79 -0.31 4.51 -15.84
CA ILE A 79 -1.76 4.47 -15.62
C ILE A 79 -2.41 3.65 -16.73
N PHE A 80 -3.14 2.61 -16.35
CA PHE A 80 -3.79 1.66 -17.26
C PHE A 80 -5.27 1.57 -16.94
N LEU A 81 -6.10 2.22 -17.75
CA LEU A 81 -7.56 2.30 -17.56
C LEU A 81 -8.31 1.23 -18.35
N GLY A 82 -9.53 0.92 -17.90
CA GLY A 82 -10.46 0.05 -18.60
C GLY A 82 -9.95 -1.38 -18.80
N ARG A 83 -9.14 -1.89 -17.88
CA ARG A 83 -8.60 -3.26 -17.98
C ARG A 83 -9.64 -4.30 -17.58
N LYS A 84 -9.42 -5.52 -18.04
CA LYS A 84 -10.19 -6.71 -17.68
C LYS A 84 -9.23 -7.82 -17.29
N ALA A 85 -9.59 -8.54 -16.23
CA ALA A 85 -8.91 -9.76 -15.81
C ALA A 85 -9.94 -10.73 -15.24
N ALA A 86 -9.79 -12.00 -15.53
CA ALA A 86 -10.68 -13.03 -15.00
C ALA A 86 -10.29 -13.43 -13.56
N THR A 87 -9.01 -13.29 -13.22
CA THR A 87 -8.46 -13.67 -11.92
C THR A 87 -7.53 -12.61 -11.37
N LYS A 88 -7.30 -12.63 -10.04
CA LYS A 88 -6.32 -11.76 -9.41
C LYS A 88 -4.90 -12.01 -9.90
N GLU A 89 -4.56 -13.25 -10.22
CA GLU A 89 -3.25 -13.62 -10.74
C GLU A 89 -2.98 -12.94 -12.09
N GLU A 90 -3.98 -12.82 -12.96
CA GLU A 90 -3.87 -12.08 -14.22
C GLU A 90 -3.65 -10.58 -13.96
N ALA A 91 -4.39 -10.00 -13.02
CA ALA A 91 -4.24 -8.59 -12.66
C ALA A 91 -2.87 -8.30 -12.04
N ILE A 92 -2.39 -9.16 -11.15
CA ILE A 92 -1.05 -9.05 -10.53
C ILE A 92 0.04 -9.19 -11.58
N ARG A 93 -0.06 -10.18 -12.45
CA ARG A 93 0.90 -10.40 -13.54
C ARG A 93 0.96 -9.19 -14.47
N PHE A 94 -0.18 -8.64 -14.85
CA PHE A 94 -0.23 -7.44 -15.68
C PHE A 94 0.48 -6.27 -14.99
N ALA A 95 0.14 -5.99 -13.73
CA ALA A 95 0.79 -4.90 -12.97
C ALA A 95 2.31 -5.11 -12.87
N GLY A 96 2.75 -6.34 -12.56
CA GLY A 96 4.17 -6.69 -12.50
C GLY A 96 4.89 -6.50 -13.84
N GLU A 97 4.29 -6.91 -14.95
CA GLU A 97 4.84 -6.70 -16.28
C GLU A 97 4.98 -5.22 -16.64
N GLN A 98 4.04 -4.37 -16.20
CA GLN A 98 4.17 -2.93 -16.40
C GLN A 98 5.30 -2.34 -15.54
N LEU A 99 5.49 -2.83 -14.31
CA LEU A 99 6.64 -2.45 -13.48
C LEU A 99 7.97 -2.84 -14.15
N VAL A 100 8.04 -4.02 -14.78
CA VAL A 100 9.22 -4.45 -15.57
C VAL A 100 9.44 -3.52 -16.76
N LYS A 101 8.41 -3.25 -17.56
CA LYS A 101 8.49 -2.35 -18.73
C LYS A 101 8.90 -0.94 -18.36
N GLY A 102 8.44 -0.44 -17.21
CA GLY A 102 8.84 0.87 -16.67
C GLY A 102 10.24 0.90 -16.07
N GLY A 103 10.94 -0.24 -16.02
CA GLY A 103 12.29 -0.35 -15.44
C GLY A 103 12.30 -0.16 -13.92
N TYR A 104 11.22 -0.51 -13.24
CA TYR A 104 11.14 -0.45 -11.77
C TYR A 104 11.67 -1.71 -11.12
N VAL A 105 11.49 -2.86 -11.78
CA VAL A 105 11.87 -4.17 -11.25
C VAL A 105 12.46 -5.07 -12.34
N GLU A 106 13.19 -6.09 -11.92
CA GLU A 106 13.60 -7.19 -12.78
C GLU A 106 12.42 -8.14 -13.06
N PRO A 107 12.44 -8.93 -14.17
CA PRO A 107 11.34 -9.82 -14.56
C PRO A 107 10.91 -10.83 -13.49
N GLU A 108 11.85 -11.31 -12.67
CA GLU A 108 11.61 -12.28 -11.60
C GLU A 108 10.73 -11.72 -10.47
N TYR A 109 10.62 -10.40 -10.36
CA TYR A 109 9.78 -9.75 -9.38
C TYR A 109 8.29 -10.06 -9.57
N VAL A 110 7.86 -10.30 -10.81
CA VAL A 110 6.47 -10.68 -11.11
C VAL A 110 6.08 -11.96 -10.38
N GLN A 111 6.97 -12.95 -10.37
CA GLN A 111 6.72 -14.19 -9.63
C GLN A 111 6.68 -13.94 -8.13
N ALA A 112 7.54 -13.08 -7.60
CA ALA A 112 7.53 -12.71 -6.19
C ALA A 112 6.23 -12.00 -5.77
N MET A 113 5.61 -11.21 -6.65
CA MET A 113 4.29 -10.61 -6.41
C MET A 113 3.21 -11.68 -6.29
N LEU A 114 3.22 -12.68 -7.17
CA LEU A 114 2.27 -13.80 -7.13
C LEU A 114 2.47 -14.66 -5.87
N ASP A 115 3.72 -14.90 -5.47
CA ASP A 115 4.04 -15.69 -4.27
C ASP A 115 3.66 -14.93 -3.00
N ARG A 116 3.83 -13.60 -2.98
CA ARG A 116 3.39 -12.74 -1.86
C ARG A 116 1.87 -12.80 -1.69
N GLU A 117 1.11 -12.74 -2.76
CA GLU A 117 -0.36 -12.83 -2.74
C GLU A 117 -0.86 -14.16 -2.16
N LYS A 118 -0.15 -15.27 -2.43
CA LYS A 118 -0.49 -16.60 -1.87
C LYS A 118 -0.31 -16.67 -0.35
N LEU A 119 0.62 -15.88 0.21
CA LEU A 119 0.86 -15.86 1.65
C LEU A 119 -0.25 -15.14 2.40
N THR A 120 -0.70 -14.02 1.87
CA THR A 120 -1.77 -13.21 2.45
C THR A 120 -2.30 -12.30 1.33
N PRO A 121 -3.62 -12.19 1.15
CA PRO A 121 -4.19 -11.29 0.17
C PRO A 121 -3.68 -9.85 0.32
N THR A 122 -3.39 -9.20 -0.80
CA THR A 122 -2.99 -7.79 -0.83
C THR A 122 -4.17 -6.84 -1.03
N TYR A 123 -5.38 -7.34 -0.85
CA TYR A 123 -6.61 -6.56 -0.83
C TYR A 123 -6.68 -5.72 0.46
N LEU A 124 -6.90 -4.41 0.32
CA LEU A 124 -6.98 -3.49 1.45
C LEU A 124 -8.42 -3.20 1.91
N GLY A 125 -9.41 -3.63 1.15
CA GLY A 125 -10.78 -3.15 1.28
C GLY A 125 -11.06 -2.01 0.29
N GLU A 126 -12.27 -1.45 0.33
CA GLU A 126 -12.70 -0.27 -0.47
C GLU A 126 -12.38 -0.39 -1.97
N SER A 127 -12.51 -1.59 -2.53
CA SER A 127 -12.20 -1.90 -3.93
C SER A 127 -10.73 -1.71 -4.35
N ILE A 128 -9.78 -1.72 -3.40
CA ILE A 128 -8.35 -1.47 -3.64
C ILE A 128 -7.53 -2.72 -3.33
N ALA A 129 -6.62 -3.08 -4.22
CA ALA A 129 -5.56 -4.05 -3.99
C ALA A 129 -4.18 -3.45 -4.29
N VAL A 130 -3.18 -3.83 -3.51
CA VAL A 130 -1.80 -3.30 -3.61
C VAL A 130 -0.78 -4.43 -3.76
N PRO A 131 -0.79 -5.17 -4.86
CA PRO A 131 0.16 -6.25 -5.05
C PRO A 131 1.60 -5.73 -5.08
N HIS A 132 2.48 -6.42 -4.35
CA HIS A 132 3.90 -6.13 -4.23
C HIS A 132 4.68 -7.43 -4.00
N GLY A 133 5.99 -7.41 -4.15
CA GLY A 133 6.85 -8.60 -4.00
C GLY A 133 7.05 -9.00 -2.55
N THR A 134 7.60 -10.20 -2.36
CA THR A 134 8.06 -10.68 -1.05
C THR A 134 9.28 -9.90 -0.56
N VAL A 135 9.56 -9.98 0.74
CA VAL A 135 10.74 -9.32 1.35
C VAL A 135 12.05 -9.79 0.71
N GLU A 136 12.12 -11.07 0.34
CA GLU A 136 13.30 -11.68 -0.29
C GLU A 136 13.56 -11.12 -1.69
N ALA A 137 12.52 -10.62 -2.36
CA ALA A 137 12.62 -10.07 -3.71
C ALA A 137 13.01 -8.58 -3.76
N LYS A 138 13.32 -7.95 -2.63
CA LYS A 138 13.70 -6.53 -2.55
C LYS A 138 14.92 -6.18 -3.43
N ASP A 139 15.86 -7.11 -3.60
CA ASP A 139 17.05 -6.93 -4.43
C ASP A 139 16.73 -6.93 -5.94
N ARG A 140 15.52 -7.33 -6.33
CA ARG A 140 14.99 -7.25 -7.70
C ARG A 140 14.34 -5.92 -8.03
N VAL A 141 14.24 -5.02 -7.05
CA VAL A 141 13.70 -3.68 -7.25
C VAL A 141 14.80 -2.73 -7.64
N LEU A 142 14.71 -2.18 -8.85
CA LEU A 142 15.68 -1.26 -9.42
C LEU A 142 15.44 0.18 -8.97
N LYS A 143 14.16 0.58 -8.87
CA LYS A 143 13.72 1.89 -8.36
C LYS A 143 12.34 1.78 -7.74
N THR A 144 12.03 2.61 -6.75
CA THR A 144 10.71 2.69 -6.16
C THR A 144 9.73 3.34 -7.13
N GLY A 145 8.53 2.78 -7.22
CA GLY A 145 7.47 3.29 -8.07
C GLY A 145 6.22 2.44 -8.01
N VAL A 146 5.19 2.93 -8.67
CA VAL A 146 3.88 2.28 -8.73
C VAL A 146 3.33 2.26 -10.15
N VAL A 147 2.45 1.30 -10.42
CA VAL A 147 1.58 1.27 -11.61
C VAL A 147 0.14 1.20 -11.16
N PHE A 148 -0.70 2.03 -11.74
CA PHE A 148 -2.13 2.11 -11.47
C PHE A 148 -2.91 1.37 -12.55
N CYS A 149 -3.63 0.31 -12.18
CA CYS A 149 -4.43 -0.48 -13.09
C CYS A 149 -5.89 -0.44 -12.65
N GLN A 150 -6.76 0.05 -13.54
CA GLN A 150 -8.19 0.14 -13.31
C GLN A 150 -8.90 -1.04 -13.95
N TYR A 151 -9.79 -1.68 -13.17
CA TYR A 151 -10.67 -2.78 -13.58
C TYR A 151 -12.12 -2.41 -13.28
N PRO A 152 -12.85 -1.71 -14.17
CA PRO A 152 -14.20 -1.22 -13.88
C PRO A 152 -15.21 -2.32 -13.54
N GLU A 153 -15.06 -3.51 -14.13
CA GLU A 153 -15.89 -4.68 -13.84
C GLU A 153 -15.51 -5.36 -12.51
N GLY A 154 -14.36 -4.98 -11.94
CA GLY A 154 -13.81 -5.56 -10.72
C GLY A 154 -13.11 -6.91 -10.94
N VAL A 155 -12.22 -7.24 -10.03
CA VAL A 155 -11.52 -8.53 -9.94
C VAL A 155 -11.58 -9.00 -8.50
N ARG A 156 -11.98 -10.26 -8.27
CA ARG A 156 -11.98 -10.82 -6.94
C ARG A 156 -10.55 -10.98 -6.43
N PHE A 157 -10.21 -10.34 -5.33
CA PHE A 157 -8.87 -10.34 -4.74
C PHE A 157 -8.80 -11.01 -3.38
N GLY A 158 -9.77 -10.76 -2.52
CA GLY A 158 -9.78 -11.31 -1.16
C GLY A 158 -10.40 -12.70 -1.07
N GLU A 159 -10.70 -13.11 0.16
CA GLU A 159 -11.26 -14.44 0.46
C GLU A 159 -12.78 -14.46 0.33
N GLU A 160 -13.44 -13.33 0.64
CA GLU A 160 -14.89 -13.20 0.54
C GLU A 160 -15.34 -12.93 -0.90
N GLU A 161 -16.62 -13.23 -1.19
CA GLU A 161 -17.17 -13.00 -2.54
C GLU A 161 -17.22 -11.52 -2.91
N ASP A 162 -17.39 -10.66 -1.92
CA ASP A 162 -17.49 -9.20 -2.08
C ASP A 162 -16.14 -8.48 -2.07
N ASP A 163 -15.03 -9.21 -1.89
CA ASP A 163 -13.67 -8.66 -1.93
C ASP A 163 -13.22 -8.38 -3.37
N ILE A 164 -13.90 -7.43 -3.99
CA ILE A 164 -13.70 -7.05 -5.39
C ILE A 164 -12.83 -5.80 -5.49
N ALA A 165 -11.65 -5.94 -6.10
CA ALA A 165 -10.78 -4.80 -6.43
C ALA A 165 -11.14 -4.22 -7.80
N ARG A 166 -11.37 -2.90 -7.84
CA ARG A 166 -11.47 -2.12 -9.08
C ARG A 166 -10.21 -1.32 -9.34
N LEU A 167 -9.44 -1.05 -8.29
CA LEU A 167 -8.14 -0.38 -8.35
C LEU A 167 -7.07 -1.36 -7.90
N VAL A 168 -6.18 -1.73 -8.82
CA VAL A 168 -5.04 -2.61 -8.55
C VAL A 168 -3.77 -1.81 -8.76
N ILE A 169 -3.07 -1.50 -7.67
CA ILE A 169 -1.89 -0.67 -7.67
C ILE A 169 -0.66 -1.52 -7.39
N GLY A 170 0.07 -1.88 -8.45
CA GLY A 170 1.31 -2.63 -8.35
C GLY A 170 2.42 -1.77 -7.76
N ILE A 171 3.10 -2.26 -6.74
CA ILE A 171 4.13 -1.52 -5.99
C ILE A 171 5.49 -2.18 -6.18
N ALA A 172 6.47 -1.39 -6.59
CA ALA A 172 7.88 -1.68 -6.49
C ALA A 172 8.48 -0.75 -5.43
N ALA A 173 9.07 -1.30 -4.37
CA ALA A 173 9.65 -0.50 -3.31
C ALA A 173 11.00 -1.06 -2.86
N ARG A 174 12.00 -0.18 -2.81
CA ARG A 174 13.34 -0.50 -2.30
C ARG A 174 13.31 -0.44 -0.77
N ASN A 175 14.13 -1.24 -0.16
CA ASN A 175 14.41 -1.25 1.30
C ASN A 175 13.13 -1.33 2.17
N ASN A 176 12.29 -1.09 2.56
CA ASN A 176 11.02 -1.13 3.32
C ASN A 176 10.13 0.08 2.98
N GLU A 177 10.39 0.76 1.86
CA GLU A 177 9.60 1.92 1.42
C GLU A 177 8.16 1.54 1.05
N HIS A 178 7.85 0.24 0.88
CA HIS A 178 6.50 -0.23 0.56
C HIS A 178 5.46 0.24 1.58
N ILE A 179 5.80 0.33 2.87
CA ILE A 179 4.89 0.82 3.91
C ILE A 179 4.57 2.31 3.66
N GLN A 180 5.59 3.11 3.35
CA GLN A 180 5.41 4.54 3.06
C GLN A 180 4.62 4.77 1.79
N VAL A 181 4.87 3.96 0.74
CA VAL A 181 4.10 4.00 -0.52
C VAL A 181 2.63 3.66 -0.25
N ILE A 182 2.36 2.58 0.48
CA ILE A 182 0.98 2.20 0.86
C ILE A 182 0.32 3.31 1.66
N THR A 183 1.00 3.87 2.67
CA THR A 183 0.46 4.98 3.48
C THR A 183 0.13 6.21 2.61
N SER A 184 1.01 6.57 1.68
CA SER A 184 0.75 7.69 0.76
C SER A 184 -0.44 7.43 -0.15
N LEU A 185 -0.60 6.20 -0.65
CA LEU A 185 -1.74 5.79 -1.46
C LEU A 185 -3.04 5.80 -0.65
N THR A 186 -3.03 5.26 0.57
CA THR A 186 -4.22 5.24 1.43
C THR A 186 -4.67 6.64 1.82
N ASN A 187 -3.74 7.55 2.08
CA ASN A 187 -4.07 8.96 2.35
C ASN A 187 -4.69 9.67 1.13
N ALA A 188 -4.26 9.30 -0.09
CA ALA A 188 -4.86 9.85 -1.32
C ALA A 188 -6.23 9.22 -1.65
N LEU A 189 -6.51 8.05 -1.10
CA LEU A 189 -7.70 7.22 -1.36
C LEU A 189 -8.60 7.07 -0.11
N ASP A 190 -8.56 8.02 0.83
CA ASP A 190 -9.35 7.97 2.06
C ASP A 190 -10.83 8.39 1.87
N ASP A 191 -11.16 8.94 0.70
CA ASP A 191 -12.51 9.37 0.32
C ASP A 191 -13.15 8.36 -0.65
N GLU A 192 -14.23 7.71 -0.23
CA GLU A 192 -14.98 6.75 -1.05
C GLU A 192 -15.41 7.34 -2.41
N SER A 193 -15.73 8.64 -2.45
CA SER A 193 -16.09 9.32 -3.70
C SER A 193 -14.91 9.42 -4.67
N VAL A 194 -13.68 9.52 -4.17
CA VAL A 194 -12.45 9.50 -4.98
C VAL A 194 -12.22 8.11 -5.54
N ILE A 195 -12.40 7.06 -4.73
CA ILE A 195 -12.27 5.66 -5.16
C ILE A 195 -13.27 5.34 -6.26
N GLU A 196 -14.54 5.74 -6.08
CA GLU A 196 -15.59 5.50 -7.07
C GLU A 196 -15.31 6.23 -8.38
N ARG A 197 -14.84 7.47 -8.33
CA ARG A 197 -14.41 8.22 -9.53
C ARG A 197 -13.26 7.54 -10.23
N LEU A 198 -12.21 7.13 -9.50
CA LEU A 198 -11.06 6.41 -10.03
C LEU A 198 -11.43 5.07 -10.65
N ALA A 199 -12.44 4.38 -10.09
CA ALA A 199 -12.93 3.11 -10.61
C ALA A 199 -13.62 3.21 -11.97
N HIS A 200 -14.15 4.41 -12.32
CA HIS A 200 -14.97 4.61 -13.53
C HIS A 200 -14.44 5.67 -14.50
N THR A 201 -13.45 6.47 -14.11
CA THR A 201 -12.89 7.49 -14.99
C THR A 201 -12.28 6.89 -16.26
N THR A 202 -12.35 7.64 -17.35
CA THR A 202 -11.65 7.34 -18.61
C THR A 202 -10.51 8.32 -18.88
N SER A 203 -10.22 9.22 -17.93
CA SER A 203 -9.20 10.25 -18.05
C SER A 203 -7.98 9.95 -17.19
N VAL A 204 -6.82 9.82 -17.82
CA VAL A 204 -5.53 9.69 -17.15
C VAL A 204 -5.20 10.93 -16.33
N ASP A 205 -5.55 12.12 -16.85
CA ASP A 205 -5.31 13.39 -16.16
C ASP A 205 -6.11 13.46 -14.85
N GLU A 206 -7.35 12.97 -14.84
CA GLU A 206 -8.15 12.88 -13.62
C GLU A 206 -7.52 11.95 -12.56
N VAL A 207 -6.95 10.81 -12.98
CA VAL A 207 -6.22 9.94 -12.06
C VAL A 207 -5.03 10.66 -11.46
N LEU A 208 -4.26 11.38 -12.27
CA LEU A 208 -3.10 12.15 -11.80
C LEU A 208 -3.52 13.25 -10.81
N GLU A 209 -4.59 13.99 -11.10
CA GLU A 209 -5.12 15.03 -10.21
C GLU A 209 -5.60 14.47 -8.86
N LEU A 210 -6.32 13.36 -8.87
CA LEU A 210 -6.87 12.74 -7.66
C LEU A 210 -5.79 12.11 -6.80
N LEU A 211 -4.78 11.46 -7.40
CA LEU A 211 -3.69 10.81 -6.66
C LEU A 211 -2.55 11.75 -6.28
N ALA A 212 -2.35 12.86 -7.00
CA ALA A 212 -1.34 13.86 -6.63
C ALA A 212 -1.71 14.70 -5.41
N GLY A 213 -2.94 14.53 -4.88
CA GLY A 213 -3.48 15.36 -3.81
C GLY A 213 -3.82 16.78 -4.30
N ARG A 214 -5.01 17.24 -3.99
CA ARG A 214 -5.36 18.66 -4.21
C ARG A 214 -4.47 19.55 -3.35
N LYS A 215 -3.74 20.44 -4.01
CA LYS A 215 -3.25 21.63 -3.34
C LYS A 215 -4.42 22.50 -2.88
#